data_2e0c899aadde70b4f725506aaca38f4c
#
_entry.id   2e0c899aadde70b4f725506aaca38f4c
#
_cell.length_a   1.000
_cell.length_b   1.000
_cell.length_c   1.000
_cell.angle_alpha   90.00
_cell.angle_beta   90.00
_cell.angle_gamma   90.00
#
_symmetry.space_group_name_H-M   'P 1'
#
loop_
_entity.id
_entity.type
_entity.pdbx_description
1 polymer ?
#
loop_
_entity_poly.entity_id
_entity_poly.type
_entity_poly.pdbx_seq_one_letter_code
_entity_poly.pdbx_strand_id
1 'polypeptide(L)'
;MAEPILQTENLTFRYTTEEGVAPTVLDGVSLSIRAGEFVAVLGHNGSGKSTLAKHFNAILLPTAGKVYVDGMDTCDEDKLLDIRRRVGMVFQNPDNQIVASVVEEDVAFGPENLGVPSAEIRERVDQALAAVGMTEYARHAPHLLSGGQKQRVAIAGVLAMRPECIVLDEPTAMLDPVGRKEVLDTIRRLNAEAGITVVLITHHMDEAAQADRLIVMHDGHIMADGRPEQVFQNVDGLRSLGLEVPEPVALLYELRQSGVDVPLTALTVDECAGALAKLLTE
;
A
#
# COMPACT_ATOMS: atom_id res chain seq x y z
N MET A 1 -16.80 -4.07 18.34
CA MET A 1 -16.12 -3.96 17.04
C MET A 1 -14.64 -3.84 17.36
N ALA A 2 -13.75 -4.49 16.61
CA ALA A 2 -12.30 -4.32 16.83
C ALA A 2 -11.92 -2.84 16.58
N GLU A 3 -11.05 -2.31 17.42
CA GLU A 3 -10.54 -0.95 17.24
C GLU A 3 -9.72 -0.87 15.93
N PRO A 4 -9.77 0.26 15.22
CA PRO A 4 -9.00 0.43 14.00
C PRO A 4 -7.51 0.53 14.32
N ILE A 5 -6.65 -0.10 13.51
CA ILE A 5 -5.19 0.04 13.64
C ILE A 5 -4.71 1.41 13.13
N LEU A 6 -5.38 1.96 12.10
CA LEU A 6 -5.13 3.31 11.57
C LEU A 6 -6.43 4.08 11.53
N GLN A 7 -6.40 5.32 12.01
CA GLN A 7 -7.54 6.21 11.97
C GLN A 7 -7.10 7.65 11.70
N THR A 8 -7.86 8.35 10.84
CA THR A 8 -7.74 9.79 10.65
C THR A 8 -9.07 10.46 10.94
N GLU A 9 -9.03 11.61 11.58
CA GLU A 9 -10.19 12.43 11.90
C GLU A 9 -9.99 13.84 11.36
N ASN A 10 -10.71 14.18 10.29
CA ASN A 10 -10.64 15.49 9.61
C ASN A 10 -9.19 15.92 9.30
N LEU A 11 -8.34 14.95 8.91
CA LEU A 11 -6.94 15.19 8.62
C LEU A 11 -6.80 16.24 7.53
N THR A 12 -6.15 17.34 7.86
CA THR A 12 -5.77 18.41 6.92
C THR A 12 -4.26 18.60 6.96
N PHE A 13 -3.64 18.72 5.79
CA PHE A 13 -2.21 18.90 5.70
C PHE A 13 -1.79 19.86 4.60
N ARG A 14 -0.79 20.70 4.91
CA ARG A 14 -0.12 21.65 4.01
C ARG A 14 1.38 21.57 4.21
N TYR A 15 2.12 21.55 3.12
CA TYR A 15 3.58 21.70 3.22
C TYR A 15 3.92 23.16 3.51
N THR A 16 4.96 23.37 4.32
CA THR A 16 5.57 24.70 4.51
C THR A 16 6.75 24.83 3.56
N THR A 17 6.79 25.86 2.76
CA THR A 17 7.89 26.18 1.85
C THR A 17 8.56 27.49 2.28
N GLU A 18 9.76 27.75 1.77
CA GLU A 18 10.46 29.03 2.02
C GLU A 18 9.67 30.23 1.50
N GLU A 19 8.85 30.05 0.48
CA GLU A 19 7.98 31.08 -0.13
C GLU A 19 6.64 31.29 0.60
N GLY A 20 6.35 30.49 1.64
CA GLY A 20 5.11 30.55 2.41
C GLY A 20 4.41 29.18 2.56
N VAL A 21 3.10 29.24 2.83
CA VAL A 21 2.28 28.02 3.01
C VAL A 21 1.84 27.52 1.64
N ALA A 22 2.21 26.28 1.29
CA ALA A 22 1.77 25.63 0.06
C ALA A 22 0.23 25.36 0.07
N PRO A 23 -0.38 25.08 -1.08
CA PRO A 23 -1.78 24.65 -1.15
C PRO A 23 -2.06 23.44 -0.26
N THR A 24 -3.31 23.29 0.15
CA THR A 24 -3.76 22.14 0.94
C THR A 24 -3.59 20.86 0.10
N VAL A 25 -2.93 19.86 0.67
CA VAL A 25 -2.68 18.57 0.00
C VAL A 25 -3.65 17.51 0.50
N LEU A 26 -4.02 17.56 1.76
CA LEU A 26 -5.10 16.74 2.35
C LEU A 26 -6.11 17.69 2.99
N ASP A 27 -7.39 17.50 2.74
CA ASP A 27 -8.44 18.38 3.23
C ASP A 27 -9.60 17.59 3.85
N GLY A 28 -9.62 17.56 5.19
CA GLY A 28 -10.68 16.93 5.98
C GLY A 28 -10.79 15.41 5.82
N VAL A 29 -9.69 14.71 5.54
CA VAL A 29 -9.69 13.26 5.32
C VAL A 29 -10.02 12.51 6.61
N SER A 30 -11.13 11.77 6.63
CA SER A 30 -11.53 10.89 7.73
C SER A 30 -11.62 9.46 7.23
N LEU A 31 -10.86 8.54 7.85
CA LEU A 31 -10.65 7.16 7.42
C LEU A 31 -10.36 6.29 8.64
N SER A 32 -10.79 5.04 8.59
CA SER A 32 -10.40 4.01 9.56
C SER A 32 -10.05 2.71 8.84
N ILE A 33 -8.93 2.08 9.19
CA ILE A 33 -8.47 0.79 8.65
C ILE A 33 -8.37 -0.19 9.82
N ARG A 34 -8.96 -1.37 9.65
CA ARG A 34 -8.96 -2.42 10.69
C ARG A 34 -7.72 -3.28 10.58
N ALA A 35 -7.35 -3.89 11.70
CA ALA A 35 -6.27 -4.87 11.71
C ALA A 35 -6.59 -6.04 10.75
N GLY A 36 -5.59 -6.46 9.97
CA GLY A 36 -5.67 -7.54 8.99
C GLY A 36 -6.32 -7.17 7.65
N GLU A 37 -6.88 -5.96 7.47
CA GLU A 37 -7.41 -5.54 6.16
C GLU A 37 -6.28 -5.37 5.13
N PHE A 38 -6.53 -5.75 3.88
CA PHE A 38 -5.74 -5.32 2.73
C PHE A 38 -6.47 -4.18 2.02
N VAL A 39 -5.97 -2.97 2.19
CA VAL A 39 -6.56 -1.74 1.64
C VAL A 39 -5.70 -1.19 0.53
N ALA A 40 -6.28 -0.94 -0.64
CA ALA A 40 -5.63 -0.16 -1.70
C ALA A 40 -6.09 1.30 -1.66
N VAL A 41 -5.15 2.23 -1.85
CA VAL A 41 -5.41 3.65 -2.01
C VAL A 41 -5.04 4.05 -3.43
N LEU A 42 -6.06 4.32 -4.26
CA LEU A 42 -5.95 4.65 -5.67
C LEU A 42 -6.17 6.15 -5.90
N GLY A 43 -5.52 6.71 -6.90
CA GLY A 43 -5.69 8.11 -7.31
C GLY A 43 -4.58 8.52 -8.28
N HIS A 44 -4.77 9.62 -9.00
CA HIS A 44 -3.74 10.17 -9.88
C HIS A 44 -2.55 10.76 -9.09
N ASN A 45 -1.46 11.08 -9.80
CA ASN A 45 -0.30 11.73 -9.19
C ASN A 45 -0.72 13.11 -8.64
N GLY A 46 -0.29 13.40 -7.40
CA GLY A 46 -0.64 14.64 -6.71
C GLY A 46 -1.98 14.61 -5.94
N SER A 47 -2.75 13.51 -5.96
CA SER A 47 -4.02 13.41 -5.21
C SER A 47 -3.87 13.32 -3.69
N GLY A 48 -2.65 13.26 -3.14
CA GLY A 48 -2.38 13.23 -1.70
C GLY A 48 -2.08 11.85 -1.10
N LYS A 49 -2.07 10.75 -1.88
CA LYS A 49 -1.86 9.37 -1.40
C LYS A 49 -0.59 9.18 -0.58
N SER A 50 0.58 9.53 -1.14
CA SER A 50 1.86 9.40 -0.44
C SER A 50 1.96 10.32 0.78
N THR A 51 1.26 11.45 0.75
CA THR A 51 1.16 12.34 1.90
C THR A 51 0.32 11.68 2.99
N LEU A 52 -0.83 11.08 2.66
CA LEU A 52 -1.63 10.29 3.60
C LEU A 52 -0.82 9.15 4.21
N ALA A 53 -0.10 8.38 3.38
CA ALA A 53 0.77 7.29 3.83
C ALA A 53 1.78 7.72 4.90
N LYS A 54 2.44 8.85 4.68
CA LYS A 54 3.45 9.39 5.60
C LYS A 54 2.87 9.83 6.95
N HIS A 55 1.58 10.09 7.05
CA HIS A 55 0.92 10.36 8.32
C HIS A 55 0.70 9.08 9.14
N PHE A 56 0.49 7.92 8.52
CA PHE A 56 0.30 6.65 9.23
C PHE A 56 1.55 6.16 9.97
N ASN A 57 2.72 6.64 9.60
CA ASN A 57 3.99 6.29 10.26
C ASN A 57 4.58 7.49 11.02
N ALA A 58 3.81 8.59 11.19
CA ALA A 58 4.24 9.84 11.81
C ALA A 58 5.54 10.42 11.22
N ILE A 59 5.76 10.25 9.89
CA ILE A 59 6.79 10.97 9.14
C ILE A 59 6.32 12.41 8.90
N LEU A 60 5.02 12.59 8.61
CA LEU A 60 4.35 13.87 8.57
C LEU A 60 3.34 13.94 9.71
N LEU A 61 3.20 15.12 10.30
CA LEU A 61 2.21 15.39 11.33
C LEU A 61 1.09 16.26 10.75
N PRO A 62 -0.18 16.09 11.18
CA PRO A 62 -1.30 16.87 10.66
C PRO A 62 -1.15 18.36 10.95
N THR A 63 -1.53 19.20 9.98
CA THR A 63 -1.67 20.64 10.19
C THR A 63 -2.95 20.96 10.98
N ALA A 64 -4.01 20.16 10.77
CA ALA A 64 -5.25 20.15 11.53
C ALA A 64 -5.89 18.77 11.50
N GLY A 65 -6.82 18.49 12.41
CA GLY A 65 -7.38 17.16 12.60
C GLY A 65 -6.43 16.26 13.39
N LYS A 66 -6.63 14.94 13.31
CA LYS A 66 -5.87 13.96 14.07
C LYS A 66 -5.59 12.69 13.27
N VAL A 67 -4.49 12.03 13.61
CA VAL A 67 -4.14 10.71 13.12
C VAL A 67 -3.79 9.82 14.29
N TYR A 68 -4.38 8.63 14.32
CA TYR A 68 -4.14 7.63 15.36
C TYR A 68 -3.60 6.34 14.76
N VAL A 69 -2.67 5.75 15.46
CA VAL A 69 -2.12 4.42 15.19
C VAL A 69 -2.35 3.57 16.43
N ASP A 70 -3.20 2.57 16.33
CA ASP A 70 -3.61 1.73 17.45
C ASP A 70 -3.97 2.57 18.70
N GLY A 71 -4.81 3.60 18.51
CA GLY A 71 -5.24 4.54 19.52
C GLY A 71 -4.21 5.59 19.96
N MET A 72 -2.96 5.51 19.49
CA MET A 72 -1.90 6.49 19.79
C MET A 72 -1.98 7.69 18.86
N ASP A 73 -2.06 8.91 19.38
CA ASP A 73 -2.02 10.15 18.59
C ASP A 73 -0.61 10.36 18.00
N THR A 74 -0.50 10.54 16.69
CA THR A 74 0.77 10.73 16.00
C THR A 74 1.49 12.04 16.38
N CYS A 75 0.79 12.99 16.99
CA CYS A 75 1.36 14.22 17.51
C CYS A 75 1.99 14.06 18.92
N ASP A 76 1.82 12.91 19.57
CA ASP A 76 2.43 12.61 20.87
C ASP A 76 3.88 12.14 20.63
N GLU A 77 4.87 13.01 20.92
CA GLU A 77 6.28 12.73 20.72
C GLU A 77 6.75 11.50 21.51
N ASP A 78 6.17 11.23 22.68
CA ASP A 78 6.51 10.09 23.53
C ASP A 78 6.06 8.74 22.90
N LYS A 79 5.15 8.77 21.94
CA LYS A 79 4.61 7.59 21.23
C LYS A 79 5.24 7.33 19.86
N LEU A 80 6.06 8.24 19.35
CA LEU A 80 6.60 8.14 17.98
C LEU A 80 7.35 6.83 17.71
N LEU A 81 8.14 6.35 18.68
CA LEU A 81 8.88 5.09 18.54
C LEU A 81 7.93 3.88 18.48
N ASP A 82 6.91 3.86 19.32
CA ASP A 82 5.91 2.78 19.34
C ASP A 82 5.07 2.79 18.07
N ILE A 83 4.69 3.95 17.57
CA ILE A 83 3.98 4.12 16.28
C ILE A 83 4.82 3.57 15.13
N ARG A 84 6.09 3.97 15.02
CA ARG A 84 7.00 3.51 13.95
C ARG A 84 7.35 2.03 14.03
N ARG A 85 7.28 1.45 15.23
CA ARG A 85 7.41 0.00 15.43
C ARG A 85 6.19 -0.75 14.91
N ARG A 86 4.97 -0.21 15.08
CA ARG A 86 3.71 -0.83 14.67
C ARG A 86 3.43 -0.68 13.18
N VAL A 87 3.77 0.48 12.61
CA VAL A 87 3.53 0.78 11.19
C VAL A 87 4.84 0.94 10.45
N GLY A 88 5.20 -0.07 9.69
CA GLY A 88 6.34 -0.02 8.79
C GLY A 88 5.99 0.66 7.47
N MET A 89 6.93 1.38 6.88
CA MET A 89 6.74 2.04 5.58
C MET A 89 7.77 1.58 4.57
N VAL A 90 7.30 1.24 3.38
CA VAL A 90 8.14 0.90 2.21
C VAL A 90 7.93 1.98 1.16
N PHE A 91 9.02 2.58 0.68
CA PHE A 91 8.98 3.68 -0.29
C PHE A 91 9.04 3.16 -1.73
N GLN A 92 8.65 4.03 -2.66
CA GLN A 92 8.59 3.77 -4.09
C GLN A 92 9.93 3.30 -4.68
N ASN A 93 11.04 3.95 -4.27
CA ASN A 93 12.37 3.62 -4.76
C ASN A 93 13.17 2.87 -3.67
N PRO A 94 13.44 1.56 -3.84
CA PRO A 94 14.21 0.79 -2.88
C PRO A 94 15.66 1.27 -2.72
N ASP A 95 16.28 1.88 -3.74
CA ASP A 95 17.64 2.41 -3.64
C ASP A 95 17.76 3.58 -2.65
N ASN A 96 16.66 4.28 -2.37
CA ASN A 96 16.63 5.33 -1.35
C ASN A 96 16.40 4.78 0.08
N GLN A 97 16.03 3.50 0.20
CA GLN A 97 15.72 2.85 1.47
C GLN A 97 16.84 1.93 1.93
N ILE A 98 17.48 1.22 1.00
CA ILE A 98 18.59 0.31 1.29
C ILE A 98 19.84 1.12 1.59
N VAL A 99 20.42 0.94 2.78
CA VAL A 99 21.56 1.73 3.29
C VAL A 99 22.83 0.90 3.52
N ALA A 100 22.70 -0.43 3.71
CA ALA A 100 23.85 -1.29 3.96
C ALA A 100 24.47 -1.85 2.65
N SER A 101 25.70 -2.34 2.75
CA SER A 101 26.42 -2.95 1.63
C SER A 101 26.13 -4.44 1.45
N VAL A 102 25.47 -5.06 2.41
CA VAL A 102 25.08 -6.48 2.44
C VAL A 102 23.61 -6.58 2.80
N VAL A 103 22.87 -7.45 2.12
CA VAL A 103 21.40 -7.60 2.30
C VAL A 103 21.03 -7.95 3.74
N GLU A 104 21.69 -8.92 4.39
CA GLU A 104 21.35 -9.29 5.77
C GLU A 104 21.62 -8.17 6.79
N GLU A 105 22.63 -7.33 6.53
CA GLU A 105 22.93 -6.14 7.35
C GLU A 105 21.87 -5.06 7.19
N ASP A 106 21.36 -4.88 5.96
CA ASP A 106 20.29 -3.93 5.69
C ASP A 106 18.99 -4.33 6.38
N VAL A 107 18.64 -5.62 6.32
CA VAL A 107 17.45 -6.16 7.00
C VAL A 107 17.59 -6.10 8.52
N ALA A 108 18.82 -6.19 9.07
CA ALA A 108 19.09 -6.06 10.49
C ALA A 108 18.97 -4.62 11.01
N PHE A 109 19.13 -3.62 10.14
CA PHE A 109 19.20 -2.20 10.51
C PHE A 109 18.00 -1.71 11.33
N GLY A 110 16.78 -2.10 10.93
CA GLY A 110 15.56 -1.74 11.65
C GLY A 110 15.52 -2.30 13.08
N PRO A 111 15.65 -3.62 13.28
CA PRO A 111 15.72 -4.24 14.61
C PRO A 111 16.87 -3.71 15.49
N GLU A 112 18.04 -3.43 14.93
CA GLU A 112 19.16 -2.82 15.67
C GLU A 112 18.80 -1.46 16.24
N ASN A 113 18.19 -0.59 15.43
CA ASN A 113 17.73 0.72 15.88
C ASN A 113 16.61 0.65 16.93
N LEU A 114 15.85 -0.44 16.94
CA LEU A 114 14.84 -0.72 17.97
C LEU A 114 15.44 -1.32 19.26
N GLY A 115 16.75 -1.55 19.32
CA GLY A 115 17.44 -2.13 20.46
C GLY A 115 17.11 -3.60 20.71
N VAL A 116 16.76 -4.36 19.66
CA VAL A 116 16.49 -5.80 19.75
C VAL A 116 17.81 -6.54 20.07
N PRO A 117 17.81 -7.54 20.98
CA PRO A 117 19.02 -8.32 21.30
C PRO A 117 19.60 -9.02 20.06
N SER A 118 20.93 -9.05 19.90
CA SER A 118 21.60 -9.58 18.71
C SER A 118 21.20 -11.01 18.33
N ALA A 119 20.98 -11.90 19.31
CA ALA A 119 20.52 -13.26 19.05
C ALA A 119 19.12 -13.29 18.38
N GLU A 120 18.23 -12.41 18.80
CA GLU A 120 16.89 -12.28 18.24
C GLU A 120 16.92 -11.58 16.87
N ILE A 121 17.85 -10.62 16.65
CA ILE A 121 18.00 -9.97 15.35
C ILE A 121 18.29 -11.00 14.27
N ARG A 122 19.21 -11.93 14.51
CA ARG A 122 19.54 -12.99 13.53
C ARG A 122 18.32 -13.80 13.12
N GLU A 123 17.53 -14.22 14.11
CA GLU A 123 16.30 -14.97 13.86
C GLU A 123 15.30 -14.16 13.05
N ARG A 124 15.09 -12.87 13.39
CA ARG A 124 14.18 -11.97 12.68
C ARG A 124 14.60 -11.73 11.23
N VAL A 125 15.89 -11.55 10.99
CA VAL A 125 16.47 -11.37 9.64
C VAL A 125 16.22 -12.63 8.80
N ASP A 126 16.52 -13.82 9.33
CA ASP A 126 16.34 -15.08 8.61
C ASP A 126 14.85 -15.31 8.27
N GLN A 127 13.95 -15.06 9.24
CA GLN A 127 12.51 -15.15 9.02
C GLN A 127 12.01 -14.14 7.98
N ALA A 128 12.46 -12.88 8.05
CA ALA A 128 12.05 -11.84 7.11
C ALA A 128 12.52 -12.14 5.68
N LEU A 129 13.78 -12.55 5.51
CA LEU A 129 14.31 -12.94 4.19
C LEU A 129 13.60 -14.16 3.62
N ALA A 130 13.27 -15.15 4.45
CA ALA A 130 12.50 -16.31 4.02
C ALA A 130 11.08 -15.93 3.59
N ALA A 131 10.42 -15.03 4.34
CA ALA A 131 9.08 -14.56 4.03
C ALA A 131 8.97 -13.86 2.67
N VAL A 132 10.02 -13.18 2.22
CA VAL A 132 10.06 -12.50 0.91
C VAL A 132 10.79 -13.32 -0.18
N GLY A 133 11.25 -14.56 0.11
CA GLY A 133 11.96 -15.41 -0.83
C GLY A 133 13.36 -14.91 -1.20
N MET A 134 14.07 -14.29 -0.25
CA MET A 134 15.40 -13.69 -0.47
C MET A 134 16.52 -14.33 0.36
N THR A 135 16.29 -15.50 0.95
CA THR A 135 17.27 -16.20 1.81
C THR A 135 18.63 -16.44 1.12
N GLU A 136 18.61 -16.85 -0.16
CA GLU A 136 19.83 -17.12 -0.93
C GLU A 136 20.67 -15.86 -1.19
N TYR A 137 20.03 -14.70 -1.12
CA TYR A 137 20.64 -13.39 -1.38
C TYR A 137 21.16 -12.70 -0.11
N ALA A 138 21.04 -13.32 1.07
CA ALA A 138 21.39 -12.72 2.37
C ALA A 138 22.75 -12.06 2.39
N ARG A 139 23.75 -12.71 1.76
CA ARG A 139 25.16 -12.25 1.72
C ARG A 139 25.52 -11.47 0.46
N HIS A 140 24.55 -11.18 -0.41
CA HIS A 140 24.79 -10.42 -1.63
C HIS A 140 24.84 -8.91 -1.34
N ALA A 141 25.55 -8.21 -2.22
CA ALA A 141 25.51 -6.76 -2.23
C ALA A 141 24.22 -6.27 -2.93
N PRO A 142 23.46 -5.34 -2.36
CA PRO A 142 22.19 -4.88 -2.93
C PRO A 142 22.28 -4.36 -4.36
N HIS A 143 23.41 -3.75 -4.75
CA HIS A 143 23.59 -3.24 -6.10
C HIS A 143 23.66 -4.33 -7.20
N LEU A 144 23.80 -5.60 -6.82
CA LEU A 144 23.79 -6.77 -7.74
C LEU A 144 22.36 -7.32 -7.93
N LEU A 145 21.38 -6.83 -7.20
CA LEU A 145 20.00 -7.29 -7.24
C LEU A 145 19.18 -6.57 -8.32
N SER A 146 18.19 -7.28 -8.87
CA SER A 146 17.16 -6.65 -9.72
C SER A 146 16.29 -5.70 -8.89
N GLY A 147 15.55 -4.80 -9.57
CA GLY A 147 14.62 -3.88 -8.90
C GLY A 147 13.60 -4.61 -8.02
N GLY A 148 12.98 -5.69 -8.50
CA GLY A 148 12.04 -6.50 -7.72
C GLY A 148 12.69 -7.20 -6.52
N GLN A 149 13.93 -7.67 -6.66
CA GLN A 149 14.69 -8.23 -5.54
C GLN A 149 15.01 -7.16 -4.49
N LYS A 150 15.46 -5.98 -4.91
CA LYS A 150 15.70 -4.85 -3.99
C LYS A 150 14.42 -4.45 -3.24
N GLN A 151 13.29 -4.42 -3.92
CA GLN A 151 12.00 -4.10 -3.30
C GLN A 151 11.61 -5.15 -2.25
N ARG A 152 11.82 -6.44 -2.53
CA ARG A 152 11.60 -7.50 -1.54
C ARG A 152 12.57 -7.39 -0.35
N VAL A 153 13.81 -6.99 -0.57
CA VAL A 153 14.76 -6.71 0.54
C VAL A 153 14.26 -5.54 1.39
N ALA A 154 13.80 -4.46 0.77
CA ALA A 154 13.21 -3.32 1.50
C ALA A 154 11.99 -3.74 2.33
N ILE A 155 11.12 -4.60 1.78
CA ILE A 155 10.00 -5.19 2.53
C ILE A 155 10.52 -6.06 3.68
N ALA A 156 11.56 -6.88 3.48
CA ALA A 156 12.16 -7.70 4.53
C ALA A 156 12.71 -6.87 5.68
N GLY A 157 13.38 -5.73 5.39
CA GLY A 157 13.85 -4.79 6.40
C GLY A 157 12.74 -4.24 7.29
N VAL A 158 11.57 -3.97 6.70
CA VAL A 158 10.38 -3.57 7.45
C VAL A 158 9.81 -4.74 8.25
N LEU A 159 9.71 -5.94 7.66
CA LEU A 159 9.18 -7.14 8.33
C LEU A 159 10.01 -7.57 9.54
N ALA A 160 11.33 -7.40 9.49
CA ALA A 160 12.22 -7.75 10.59
C ALA A 160 11.92 -6.95 11.87
N MET A 161 11.28 -5.79 11.76
CA MET A 161 10.78 -5.01 12.90
C MET A 161 9.51 -5.61 13.53
N ARG A 162 8.86 -6.59 12.85
CA ARG A 162 7.59 -7.23 13.23
C ARG A 162 6.44 -6.22 13.37
N PRO A 163 6.14 -5.44 12.33
CA PRO A 163 5.05 -4.46 12.36
C PRO A 163 3.69 -5.15 12.30
N GLU A 164 2.67 -4.48 12.81
CA GLU A 164 1.26 -4.88 12.70
C GLU A 164 0.62 -4.40 11.39
N CYS A 165 1.18 -3.35 10.81
CA CYS A 165 0.75 -2.76 9.55
C CYS A 165 1.95 -2.39 8.67
N ILE A 166 1.83 -2.63 7.36
CA ILE A 166 2.81 -2.20 6.37
C ILE A 166 2.11 -1.26 5.38
N VAL A 167 2.66 -0.05 5.25
CA VAL A 167 2.25 0.93 4.24
C VAL A 167 3.26 0.89 3.11
N LEU A 168 2.79 0.61 1.89
CA LEU A 168 3.64 0.50 0.70
C LEU A 168 3.27 1.64 -0.26
N ASP A 169 4.20 2.56 -0.46
CA ASP A 169 4.01 3.71 -1.35
C ASP A 169 4.52 3.40 -2.75
N GLU A 170 3.62 3.02 -3.67
CA GLU A 170 3.90 2.64 -5.06
C GLU A 170 5.05 1.60 -5.20
N PRO A 171 4.99 0.47 -4.49
CA PRO A 171 6.14 -0.45 -4.38
C PRO A 171 6.52 -1.13 -5.69
N THR A 172 5.72 -1.00 -6.72
CA THR A 172 5.86 -1.68 -8.02
C THR A 172 6.14 -0.74 -9.19
N ALA A 173 6.11 0.59 -8.96
CA ALA A 173 6.16 1.59 -10.03
C ALA A 173 7.44 1.54 -10.89
N MET A 174 8.56 1.04 -10.33
CA MET A 174 9.87 0.97 -11.01
C MET A 174 10.23 -0.46 -11.46
N LEU A 175 9.26 -1.38 -11.44
CA LEU A 175 9.51 -2.79 -11.70
C LEU A 175 8.99 -3.22 -13.08
N ASP A 176 9.67 -4.19 -13.66
CA ASP A 176 9.20 -4.93 -14.81
C ASP A 176 7.97 -5.79 -14.43
N PRO A 177 7.20 -6.32 -15.40
CA PRO A 177 5.99 -7.10 -15.10
C PRO A 177 6.23 -8.32 -14.19
N VAL A 178 7.39 -8.97 -14.32
CA VAL A 178 7.74 -10.15 -13.50
C VAL A 178 8.00 -9.73 -12.06
N GLY A 179 8.87 -8.73 -11.86
CA GLY A 179 9.17 -8.19 -10.53
C GLY A 179 7.95 -7.61 -9.84
N ARG A 180 7.05 -6.94 -10.58
CA ARG A 180 5.77 -6.45 -10.07
C ARG A 180 4.93 -7.59 -9.49
N LYS A 181 4.73 -8.66 -10.29
CA LYS A 181 3.97 -9.82 -9.84
C LYS A 181 4.57 -10.45 -8.59
N GLU A 182 5.89 -10.67 -8.54
CA GLU A 182 6.58 -11.27 -7.40
C GLU A 182 6.41 -10.45 -6.11
N VAL A 183 6.47 -9.11 -6.22
CA VAL A 183 6.26 -8.21 -5.08
C VAL A 183 4.80 -8.27 -4.62
N LEU A 184 3.82 -8.20 -5.53
CA LEU A 184 2.40 -8.27 -5.17
C LEU A 184 2.03 -9.61 -4.55
N ASP A 185 2.51 -10.74 -5.11
CA ASP A 185 2.30 -12.07 -4.55
C ASP A 185 2.89 -12.17 -3.13
N THR A 186 4.05 -11.54 -2.89
CA THR A 186 4.67 -11.46 -1.57
C THR A 186 3.78 -10.67 -0.60
N ILE A 187 3.30 -9.47 -0.99
CA ILE A 187 2.43 -8.63 -0.16
C ILE A 187 1.14 -9.38 0.19
N ARG A 188 0.49 -10.03 -0.77
CA ARG A 188 -0.74 -10.81 -0.55
C ARG A 188 -0.52 -11.96 0.43
N ARG A 189 0.59 -12.68 0.28
CA ARG A 189 0.95 -13.76 1.20
C ARG A 189 1.17 -13.26 2.62
N LEU A 190 1.85 -12.14 2.80
CA LEU A 190 2.07 -11.52 4.11
C LEU A 190 0.74 -11.14 4.79
N ASN A 191 -0.20 -10.58 4.05
CA ASN A 191 -1.52 -10.29 4.59
C ASN A 191 -2.29 -11.59 4.93
N ALA A 192 -2.39 -12.53 3.99
CA ALA A 192 -3.22 -13.73 4.13
C ALA A 192 -2.69 -14.72 5.19
N GLU A 193 -1.36 -14.93 5.25
CA GLU A 193 -0.74 -15.95 6.10
C GLU A 193 -0.27 -15.39 7.44
N ALA A 194 0.27 -14.17 7.45
CA ALA A 194 0.78 -13.54 8.68
C ALA A 194 -0.23 -12.58 9.33
N GLY A 195 -1.37 -12.30 8.71
CA GLY A 195 -2.41 -11.41 9.23
C GLY A 195 -1.98 -9.94 9.32
N ILE A 196 -0.90 -9.55 8.64
CA ILE A 196 -0.39 -8.18 8.65
C ILE A 196 -1.37 -7.29 7.89
N THR A 197 -1.72 -6.14 8.47
CA THR A 197 -2.49 -5.11 7.78
C THR A 197 -1.67 -4.51 6.65
N VAL A 198 -2.26 -4.36 5.47
CA VAL A 198 -1.59 -3.81 4.30
C VAL A 198 -2.33 -2.57 3.81
N VAL A 199 -1.58 -1.48 3.63
CA VAL A 199 -2.04 -0.28 2.91
C VAL A 199 -1.17 -0.13 1.66
N LEU A 200 -1.74 -0.46 0.50
CA LEU A 200 -1.07 -0.38 -0.79
C LEU A 200 -1.47 0.91 -1.51
N ILE A 201 -0.53 1.83 -1.67
CA ILE A 201 -0.72 2.99 -2.53
C ILE A 201 -0.28 2.63 -3.94
N THR A 202 -1.16 2.82 -4.89
CA THR A 202 -0.90 2.52 -6.29
C THR A 202 -1.70 3.42 -7.23
N HIS A 203 -1.26 3.52 -8.46
CA HIS A 203 -2.03 4.06 -9.57
C HIS A 203 -2.41 2.98 -10.61
N HIS A 204 -2.10 1.71 -10.31
CA HIS A 204 -2.43 0.56 -11.14
C HIS A 204 -3.75 -0.08 -10.72
N MET A 205 -4.70 -0.18 -11.65
CA MET A 205 -6.06 -0.69 -11.40
C MET A 205 -6.06 -2.18 -11.05
N ASP A 206 -5.20 -2.96 -11.70
CA ASP A 206 -5.03 -4.40 -11.50
C ASP A 206 -4.45 -4.74 -10.11
N GLU A 207 -3.64 -3.86 -9.55
CA GLU A 207 -3.14 -3.97 -8.18
C GLU A 207 -4.24 -3.64 -7.17
N ALA A 208 -4.93 -2.52 -7.39
CA ALA A 208 -6.02 -2.06 -6.53
C ALA A 208 -7.20 -3.04 -6.51
N ALA A 209 -7.46 -3.73 -7.64
CA ALA A 209 -8.49 -4.76 -7.75
C ALA A 209 -8.24 -5.99 -6.86
N GLN A 210 -7.02 -6.18 -6.36
CA GLN A 210 -6.64 -7.33 -5.53
C GLN A 210 -6.85 -7.10 -4.03
N ALA A 211 -7.19 -5.89 -3.61
CA ALA A 211 -7.41 -5.55 -2.22
C ALA A 211 -8.82 -5.95 -1.73
N ASP A 212 -9.00 -6.06 -0.42
CA ASP A 212 -10.32 -6.26 0.20
C ASP A 212 -11.17 -5.00 0.16
N ARG A 213 -10.50 -3.84 0.17
CA ARG A 213 -11.12 -2.51 0.19
C ARG A 213 -10.32 -1.53 -0.64
N LEU A 214 -11.02 -0.74 -1.42
CA LEU A 214 -10.48 0.28 -2.31
C LEU A 214 -10.92 1.66 -1.87
N ILE A 215 -9.96 2.54 -1.63
CA ILE A 215 -10.17 3.96 -1.35
C ILE A 215 -9.68 4.74 -2.56
N VAL A 216 -10.52 5.60 -3.09
CA VAL A 216 -10.17 6.49 -4.22
C VAL A 216 -9.96 7.90 -3.69
N MET A 217 -8.77 8.45 -3.97
CA MET A 217 -8.41 9.82 -3.61
C MET A 217 -8.31 10.72 -4.84
N HIS A 218 -8.84 11.93 -4.72
CA HIS A 218 -8.71 12.99 -5.72
C HIS A 218 -8.61 14.34 -5.00
N ASP A 219 -7.63 15.16 -5.37
CA ASP A 219 -7.42 16.51 -4.84
C ASP A 219 -7.50 16.61 -3.30
N GLY A 220 -6.86 15.66 -2.61
CA GLY A 220 -6.80 15.65 -1.15
C GLY A 220 -8.03 15.14 -0.43
N HIS A 221 -9.04 14.63 -1.15
CA HIS A 221 -10.29 14.10 -0.60
C HIS A 221 -10.47 12.62 -0.92
N ILE A 222 -11.26 11.92 -0.10
CA ILE A 222 -11.75 10.57 -0.40
C ILE A 222 -13.02 10.71 -1.23
N MET A 223 -12.99 10.18 -2.46
CA MET A 223 -14.10 10.21 -3.41
C MET A 223 -14.93 8.93 -3.41
N ALA A 224 -14.31 7.80 -3.11
CA ALA A 224 -14.98 6.52 -2.96
C ALA A 224 -14.24 5.65 -1.92
N ASP A 225 -15.00 4.79 -1.25
CA ASP A 225 -14.51 3.87 -0.24
C ASP A 225 -15.45 2.66 -0.21
N GLY A 226 -14.94 1.49 -0.58
CA GLY A 226 -15.75 0.27 -0.68
C GLY A 226 -14.97 -0.91 -1.22
N ARG A 227 -15.68 -2.00 -1.53
CA ARG A 227 -15.07 -3.14 -2.21
C ARG A 227 -14.67 -2.78 -3.64
N PRO A 228 -13.56 -3.31 -4.16
CA PRO A 228 -13.12 -3.01 -5.53
C PRO A 228 -14.22 -3.22 -6.57
N GLU A 229 -14.99 -4.33 -6.46
CA GLU A 229 -16.07 -4.64 -7.41
C GLU A 229 -17.16 -3.55 -7.41
N GLN A 230 -17.43 -2.92 -6.27
CA GLN A 230 -18.42 -1.86 -6.15
C GLN A 230 -17.90 -0.52 -6.68
N VAL A 231 -16.64 -0.20 -6.33
CA VAL A 231 -16.02 1.07 -6.72
C VAL A 231 -15.79 1.11 -8.23
N PHE A 232 -15.27 0.03 -8.83
CA PHE A 232 -14.99 -0.02 -10.27
C PHE A 232 -16.22 -0.10 -11.15
N GLN A 233 -17.41 -0.43 -10.62
CA GLN A 233 -18.66 -0.33 -11.37
C GLN A 233 -19.04 1.11 -11.76
N ASN A 234 -18.57 2.10 -11.02
CA ASN A 234 -18.79 3.52 -11.32
C ASN A 234 -17.77 4.03 -12.36
N VAL A 235 -17.78 3.42 -13.57
CA VAL A 235 -16.80 3.72 -14.62
C VAL A 235 -16.77 5.20 -14.98
N ASP A 236 -17.95 5.81 -15.22
CA ASP A 236 -18.02 7.22 -15.60
C ASP A 236 -17.54 8.16 -14.48
N GLY A 237 -17.88 7.83 -13.23
CA GLY A 237 -17.40 8.57 -12.07
C GLY A 237 -15.88 8.54 -11.96
N LEU A 238 -15.25 7.36 -12.12
CA LEU A 238 -13.80 7.23 -12.07
C LEU A 238 -13.11 7.93 -13.25
N ARG A 239 -13.64 7.80 -14.47
CA ARG A 239 -13.13 8.50 -15.66
C ARG A 239 -13.20 10.03 -15.51
N SER A 240 -14.26 10.55 -14.86
CA SER A 240 -14.38 11.99 -14.57
C SER A 240 -13.29 12.50 -13.61
N LEU A 241 -12.72 11.60 -12.77
CA LEU A 241 -11.60 11.88 -11.87
C LEU A 241 -10.23 11.64 -12.54
N GLY A 242 -10.19 11.34 -13.84
CA GLY A 242 -8.97 11.00 -14.58
C GLY A 242 -8.41 9.62 -14.25
N LEU A 243 -9.23 8.73 -13.73
CA LEU A 243 -8.84 7.34 -13.41
C LEU A 243 -9.46 6.37 -14.43
N GLU A 244 -8.71 5.35 -14.78
CA GLU A 244 -9.22 4.23 -15.56
C GLU A 244 -9.85 3.17 -14.64
N VAL A 245 -10.37 2.11 -15.22
CA VAL A 245 -10.85 0.91 -14.54
C VAL A 245 -10.06 -0.30 -15.04
N PRO A 246 -10.08 -1.45 -14.33
CA PRO A 246 -9.47 -2.69 -14.84
C PRO A 246 -9.97 -3.02 -16.24
N GLU A 247 -9.08 -3.52 -17.11
CA GLU A 247 -9.43 -3.86 -18.50
C GLU A 247 -10.68 -4.76 -18.62
N PRO A 248 -10.88 -5.80 -17.77
CA PRO A 248 -12.11 -6.60 -17.80
C PRO A 248 -13.37 -5.78 -17.56
N VAL A 249 -13.33 -4.83 -16.59
CA VAL A 249 -14.46 -3.93 -16.32
C VAL A 249 -14.74 -3.01 -17.51
N ALA A 250 -13.68 -2.45 -18.11
CA ALA A 250 -13.80 -1.57 -19.27
C ALA A 250 -14.46 -2.31 -20.45
N LEU A 251 -14.03 -3.54 -20.74
CA LEU A 251 -14.63 -4.36 -21.79
C LEU A 251 -16.12 -4.64 -21.53
N LEU A 252 -16.46 -5.08 -20.32
CA LEU A 252 -17.86 -5.36 -19.96
C LEU A 252 -18.71 -4.08 -20.00
N TYR A 253 -18.15 -2.94 -19.63
CA TYR A 253 -18.82 -1.65 -19.73
C TYR A 253 -19.15 -1.28 -21.17
N GLU A 254 -18.20 -1.41 -22.11
CA GLU A 254 -18.44 -1.14 -23.55
C GLU A 254 -19.49 -2.08 -24.15
N LEU A 255 -19.47 -3.36 -23.77
CA LEU A 255 -20.50 -4.32 -24.18
C LEU A 255 -21.88 -3.91 -23.66
N ARG A 256 -21.96 -3.49 -22.40
CA ARG A 256 -23.22 -3.01 -21.79
C ARG A 256 -23.75 -1.76 -22.48
N GLN A 257 -22.88 -0.82 -22.84
CA GLN A 257 -23.25 0.37 -23.62
C GLN A 257 -23.76 0.01 -25.02
N SER A 258 -23.29 -1.12 -25.57
CA SER A 258 -23.75 -1.68 -26.86
C SER A 258 -25.04 -2.48 -26.76
N GLY A 259 -25.67 -2.55 -25.57
CA GLY A 259 -26.94 -3.22 -25.32
C GLY A 259 -26.83 -4.70 -24.91
N VAL A 260 -25.64 -5.19 -24.61
CA VAL A 260 -25.42 -6.55 -24.07
C VAL A 260 -25.61 -6.52 -22.55
N ASP A 261 -26.46 -7.39 -22.01
CA ASP A 261 -26.67 -7.46 -20.54
C ASP A 261 -25.55 -8.27 -19.87
N VAL A 262 -24.55 -7.54 -19.32
CA VAL A 262 -23.38 -8.12 -18.65
C VAL A 262 -23.15 -7.45 -17.29
N PRO A 263 -22.73 -8.22 -16.27
CA PRO A 263 -22.36 -7.66 -14.96
C PRO A 263 -21.01 -6.93 -15.05
N LEU A 264 -20.86 -5.79 -14.34
CA LEU A 264 -19.59 -5.03 -14.25
C LEU A 264 -18.75 -5.43 -13.03
N THR A 265 -18.89 -6.67 -12.53
CA THR A 265 -18.26 -7.14 -11.29
C THR A 265 -16.99 -7.96 -11.50
N ALA A 266 -16.69 -8.30 -12.75
CA ALA A 266 -15.49 -9.08 -13.06
C ALA A 266 -14.24 -8.17 -13.08
N LEU A 267 -13.34 -8.38 -12.12
CA LEU A 267 -12.11 -7.62 -11.98
C LEU A 267 -10.92 -8.29 -12.67
N THR A 268 -11.02 -9.59 -12.93
CA THR A 268 -9.97 -10.40 -13.57
C THR A 268 -10.39 -10.87 -14.97
N VAL A 269 -9.38 -11.19 -15.78
CA VAL A 269 -9.61 -11.75 -17.15
C VAL A 269 -10.40 -13.05 -17.08
N ASP A 270 -10.12 -13.92 -16.12
CA ASP A 270 -10.82 -15.21 -15.96
C ASP A 270 -12.30 -15.02 -15.58
N GLU A 271 -12.59 -14.08 -14.67
CA GLU A 271 -13.97 -13.73 -14.31
C GLU A 271 -14.72 -13.14 -15.50
N CYS A 272 -14.08 -12.26 -16.26
CA CYS A 272 -14.65 -11.67 -17.48
C CYS A 272 -14.94 -12.76 -18.55
N ALA A 273 -13.98 -13.64 -18.79
CA ALA A 273 -14.16 -14.76 -19.72
C ALA A 273 -15.31 -15.67 -19.27
N GLY A 274 -15.42 -15.95 -17.97
CA GLY A 274 -16.52 -16.71 -17.40
C GLY A 274 -17.89 -16.03 -17.57
N ALA A 275 -17.95 -14.70 -17.42
CA ALA A 275 -19.17 -13.92 -17.65
C ALA A 275 -19.60 -13.96 -19.13
N LEU A 276 -18.65 -13.79 -20.05
CA LEU A 276 -18.90 -13.83 -21.50
C LEU A 276 -19.28 -15.24 -22.01
N ALA A 277 -18.64 -16.29 -21.48
CA ALA A 277 -18.96 -17.66 -21.85
C ALA A 277 -20.42 -18.04 -21.53
N LYS A 278 -20.99 -17.53 -20.46
CA LYS A 278 -22.39 -17.73 -20.08
C LYS A 278 -23.34 -17.14 -21.11
N LEU A 279 -23.03 -15.96 -21.65
CA LEU A 279 -23.86 -15.31 -22.70
C LEU A 279 -23.89 -16.09 -24.04
N LEU A 280 -22.82 -16.84 -24.33
CA LEU A 280 -22.72 -17.62 -25.55
C LEU A 280 -23.46 -18.98 -25.45
N THR A 281 -23.86 -19.37 -24.24
CA THR A 281 -24.55 -20.65 -23.97
C THR A 281 -26.05 -20.48 -23.69
N GLU A 282 -26.52 -19.24 -23.52
CA GLU A 282 -27.93 -18.85 -23.49
C GLU A 282 -28.43 -18.42 -24.88
#